data_b989485fb8424c9ea42e05dfdcab7ff4
#
_entry.id   b989485fb8424c9ea42e05dfdcab7ff4
#
_cell.length_a   1.000
_cell.length_b   1.000
_cell.length_c   1.000
_cell.angle_alpha   90.00
_cell.angle_beta   90.00
_cell.angle_gamma   90.00
#
_symmetry.space_group_name_H-M   'P 1'
#
loop_
_entity.id
_entity.type
_entity.pdbx_description
1 polymer ?
#
loop_
_entity_poly.entity_id
_entity_poly.type
_entity_poly.pdbx_seq_one_letter_code
_entity_poly.pdbx_strand_id
1 'polypeptide(L)'
;IQSFGVEYPEEMRLDHPSDVAVDSEGDVYVVDWGNKRVQIFDSEGDILTCLYGDAVEFSKWAKEVVEANADALKAYRRVQDKSRLAAFERPTSIAIDENDRIIISESTRGRLQVYVKEKEYMDPQYNL
;
A
#
# COMPACT_ATOMS: atom_id res chain seq x y z
N ILE A 1 -2.16 22.56 15.79
CA ILE A 1 -2.15 21.09 15.97
C ILE A 1 -3.40 20.52 15.28
N GLN A 2 -3.20 19.50 14.48
CA GLN A 2 -4.27 18.79 13.79
C GLN A 2 -4.33 17.35 14.25
N SER A 3 -5.54 16.78 14.24
CA SER A 3 -5.76 15.35 14.47
C SER A 3 -6.48 14.76 13.27
N PHE A 4 -5.97 13.66 12.76
CA PHE A 4 -6.53 12.97 11.60
C PHE A 4 -7.23 11.68 12.04
N GLY A 5 -8.31 11.34 11.35
CA GLY A 5 -8.95 10.03 11.50
C GLY A 5 -9.91 9.88 12.67
N VAL A 6 -10.16 10.93 13.45
CA VAL A 6 -10.96 10.85 14.69
C VAL A 6 -12.44 11.11 14.45
N GLU A 7 -12.77 11.92 13.45
CA GLU A 7 -14.13 12.39 13.19
C GLU A 7 -14.90 11.54 12.17
N TYR A 8 -14.31 10.43 11.76
CA TYR A 8 -14.90 9.55 10.75
C TYR A 8 -15.75 8.44 11.36
N PRO A 9 -16.68 7.85 10.58
CA PRO A 9 -17.36 6.63 11.00
C PRO A 9 -16.39 5.53 11.41
N GLU A 10 -16.83 4.63 12.27
CA GLU A 10 -15.96 3.61 12.87
C GLU A 10 -15.16 2.83 11.83
N GLU A 11 -15.76 2.45 10.71
CA GLU A 11 -15.12 1.68 9.65
C GLU A 11 -14.04 2.46 8.89
N MET A 12 -14.01 3.78 9.04
CA MET A 12 -13.03 4.66 8.41
C MET A 12 -11.98 5.15 9.39
N ARG A 13 -12.11 4.81 10.66
CA ARG A 13 -11.14 5.20 11.69
C ARG A 13 -9.91 4.31 11.64
N LEU A 14 -8.79 4.89 12.05
CA LEU A 14 -7.57 4.12 12.23
C LEU A 14 -7.73 3.18 13.44
N ASP A 15 -7.27 1.94 13.28
CA ASP A 15 -7.32 0.96 14.36
C ASP A 15 -5.98 0.84 15.08
N HIS A 16 -4.91 0.52 14.36
CA HIS A 16 -3.57 0.42 14.93
C HIS A 16 -2.55 1.11 14.00
N PRO A 17 -2.53 2.46 13.98
CA PRO A 17 -1.56 3.17 13.16
C PRO A 17 -0.16 2.95 13.72
N SER A 18 0.76 2.54 12.87
CA SER A 18 2.13 2.21 13.26
C SER A 18 3.20 3.08 12.63
N ASP A 19 2.90 3.71 11.50
CA ASP A 19 3.86 4.55 10.81
C ASP A 19 3.15 5.56 9.91
N VAL A 20 3.84 6.64 9.57
CA VAL A 20 3.31 7.71 8.75
C VAL A 20 4.41 8.29 7.85
N ALA A 21 4.05 8.65 6.64
CA ALA A 21 4.93 9.36 5.71
C ALA A 21 4.14 10.41 4.94
N VAL A 22 4.83 11.41 4.43
CA VAL A 22 4.22 12.52 3.67
C VAL A 22 4.93 12.65 2.34
N ASP A 23 4.19 12.76 1.26
CA ASP A 23 4.78 12.94 -0.06
C ASP A 23 5.06 14.42 -0.39
N SER A 24 5.60 14.66 -1.57
CA SER A 24 5.97 16.02 -2.00
C SER A 24 4.78 16.96 -2.18
N GLU A 25 3.59 16.41 -2.34
CA GLU A 25 2.36 17.21 -2.49
C GLU A 25 1.66 17.47 -1.16
N GLY A 26 2.17 16.89 -0.07
CA GLY A 26 1.61 17.04 1.26
C GLY A 26 0.58 16.00 1.65
N ASP A 27 0.37 14.99 0.83
CA ASP A 27 -0.52 13.89 1.17
C ASP A 27 0.10 13.00 2.24
N VAL A 28 -0.71 12.58 3.19
CA VAL A 28 -0.28 11.88 4.40
C VAL A 28 -0.71 10.41 4.32
N TYR A 29 0.26 9.53 4.41
CA TYR A 29 0.07 8.08 4.32
C TYR A 29 0.24 7.48 5.70
N VAL A 30 -0.77 6.79 6.19
CA VAL A 30 -0.75 6.18 7.52
C VAL A 30 -0.90 4.66 7.40
N VAL A 31 0.10 3.94 7.89
CA VAL A 31 0.01 2.48 7.97
C VAL A 31 -0.90 2.12 9.13
N ASP A 32 -1.99 1.45 8.83
CA ASP A 32 -2.99 1.03 9.80
C ASP A 32 -3.12 -0.51 9.76
N TRP A 33 -2.24 -1.18 10.49
CA TRP A 33 -2.15 -2.64 10.41
C TRP A 33 -3.38 -3.35 10.99
N GLY A 34 -4.09 -2.74 11.92
CA GLY A 34 -5.31 -3.33 12.47
C GLY A 34 -6.41 -3.49 11.42
N ASN A 35 -6.43 -2.59 10.43
CA ASN A 35 -7.35 -2.65 9.29
C ASN A 35 -6.68 -3.21 8.02
N LYS A 36 -5.43 -3.65 8.11
CA LYS A 36 -4.67 -4.23 6.99
C LYS A 36 -4.62 -3.31 5.77
N ARG A 37 -4.39 -2.03 6.02
CA ARG A 37 -4.40 -1.01 4.96
C ARG A 37 -3.43 0.12 5.23
N VAL A 38 -3.19 0.92 4.19
CA VAL A 38 -2.57 2.24 4.31
C VAL A 38 -3.64 3.26 3.96
N GLN A 39 -3.97 4.11 4.89
CA GLN A 39 -4.95 5.19 4.72
C GLN A 39 -4.24 6.42 4.20
N ILE A 40 -4.79 7.08 3.19
CA ILE A 40 -4.20 8.29 2.60
C ILE A 40 -5.12 9.47 2.84
N PHE A 41 -4.56 10.52 3.41
CA PHE A 41 -5.24 11.79 3.67
C PHE A 41 -4.57 12.90 2.86
N ASP A 42 -5.31 13.93 2.53
CA ASP A 42 -4.70 15.14 2.03
C ASP A 42 -4.05 15.96 3.16
N SER A 43 -3.44 17.09 2.82
CA SER A 43 -2.75 17.94 3.80
C SER A 43 -3.69 18.55 4.84
N GLU A 44 -4.97 18.56 4.61
CA GLU A 44 -5.97 19.09 5.54
C GLU A 44 -6.60 18.02 6.41
N GLY A 45 -6.31 16.75 6.14
CA GLY A 45 -6.80 15.61 6.91
C GLY A 45 -8.04 14.94 6.34
N ASP A 46 -8.42 15.29 5.13
CA ASP A 46 -9.53 14.63 4.44
C ASP A 46 -9.06 13.32 3.79
N ILE A 47 -9.89 12.29 3.88
CA ILE A 47 -9.55 10.97 3.33
C ILE A 47 -9.57 11.04 1.80
N LEU A 48 -8.48 10.63 1.17
CA LEU A 48 -8.40 10.49 -0.28
C LEU A 48 -8.73 9.09 -0.72
N THR A 49 -8.03 8.10 -0.20
CA THR A 49 -8.20 6.70 -0.57
C THR A 49 -7.46 5.78 0.40
N CYS A 50 -7.54 4.49 0.15
CA CYS A 50 -6.81 3.48 0.91
C CYS A 50 -6.06 2.55 -0.03
N LEU A 51 -4.91 2.04 0.42
CA LEU A 51 -4.21 0.94 -0.22
C LEU A 51 -4.41 -0.31 0.62
N TYR A 52 -4.88 -1.38 0.00
CA TYR A 52 -5.10 -2.67 0.66
C TYR A 52 -4.10 -3.74 0.24
N GLY A 53 -3.12 -3.37 -0.57
CA GLY A 53 -2.14 -4.30 -1.11
C GLY A 53 -2.65 -4.95 -2.39
N ASP A 54 -2.33 -4.35 -3.52
CA ASP A 54 -2.79 -4.81 -4.83
C ASP A 54 -1.64 -4.88 -5.86
N ALA A 55 -0.40 -4.83 -5.39
CA ALA A 55 0.76 -4.99 -6.24
C ALA A 55 0.91 -6.46 -6.63
N VAL A 56 0.23 -6.87 -7.69
CA VAL A 56 0.19 -8.26 -8.15
C VAL A 56 1.35 -8.62 -9.09
N GLU A 57 2.04 -7.62 -9.64
CA GLU A 57 3.18 -7.84 -10.52
C GLU A 57 4.47 -7.88 -9.72
N PHE A 58 5.33 -8.83 -10.05
CA PHE A 58 6.67 -8.88 -9.50
C PHE A 58 7.53 -7.77 -10.10
N SER A 59 8.48 -7.26 -9.32
CA SER A 59 9.58 -6.49 -9.89
C SER A 59 10.35 -7.36 -10.90
N LYS A 60 11.08 -6.72 -11.80
CA LYS A 60 11.87 -7.44 -12.81
C LYS A 60 12.78 -8.49 -12.18
N TRP A 61 13.48 -8.12 -11.12
CA TRP A 61 14.40 -9.04 -10.43
C TRP A 61 13.66 -10.19 -9.74
N ALA A 62 12.57 -9.90 -9.03
CA ALA A 62 11.78 -10.93 -8.36
C ALA A 62 11.18 -11.91 -9.36
N LYS A 63 10.74 -11.41 -10.51
CA LYS A 63 10.24 -12.24 -11.61
C LYS A 63 11.31 -13.20 -12.12
N GLU A 64 12.54 -12.71 -12.32
CA GLU A 64 13.67 -13.55 -12.73
C GLU A 64 13.94 -14.67 -11.70
N VAL A 65 13.94 -14.35 -10.42
CA VAL A 65 14.15 -15.33 -9.35
C VAL A 65 13.06 -16.39 -9.33
N VAL A 66 11.80 -15.99 -9.41
CA VAL A 66 10.66 -16.93 -9.40
C VAL A 66 10.66 -17.81 -10.64
N GLU A 67 10.91 -17.24 -11.82
CA GLU A 67 10.95 -18.00 -13.07
C GLU A 67 12.13 -18.97 -13.14
N ALA A 68 13.25 -18.63 -12.50
CA ALA A 68 14.41 -19.52 -12.43
C ALA A 68 14.22 -20.69 -11.45
N ASN A 69 13.27 -20.60 -10.54
CA ASN A 69 12.95 -21.64 -9.57
C ASN A 69 11.65 -22.35 -9.97
N ALA A 70 11.76 -23.58 -10.50
CA ALA A 70 10.61 -24.33 -11.01
C ALA A 70 9.56 -24.59 -9.94
N ASP A 71 9.95 -24.86 -8.69
CA ASP A 71 9.01 -25.13 -7.60
C ASP A 71 8.27 -23.85 -7.18
N ALA A 72 8.97 -22.72 -7.09
CA ALA A 72 8.37 -21.42 -6.76
C ALA A 72 7.38 -21.00 -7.84
N LEU A 73 7.75 -21.12 -9.11
CA LEU A 73 6.88 -20.79 -10.23
C LEU A 73 5.63 -21.66 -10.26
N LYS A 74 5.79 -22.96 -10.02
CA LYS A 74 4.71 -23.92 -9.96
C LYS A 74 3.74 -23.60 -8.81
N ALA A 75 4.28 -23.30 -7.64
CA ALA A 75 3.47 -22.88 -6.49
C ALA A 75 2.70 -21.59 -6.78
N TYR A 76 3.35 -20.60 -7.38
CA TYR A 76 2.73 -19.34 -7.75
C TYR A 76 1.58 -19.53 -8.75
N ARG A 77 1.79 -20.37 -9.77
CA ARG A 77 0.77 -20.67 -10.78
C ARG A 77 -0.45 -21.39 -10.23
N ARG A 78 -0.29 -22.12 -9.12
CA ARG A 78 -1.40 -22.81 -8.46
C ARG A 78 -2.32 -21.88 -7.69
N VAL A 79 -1.88 -20.68 -7.37
CA VAL A 79 -2.70 -19.72 -6.64
C VAL A 79 -3.79 -19.21 -7.57
N GLN A 80 -5.03 -19.50 -7.22
CA GLN A 80 -6.19 -19.12 -8.03
C GLN A 80 -6.51 -17.64 -7.93
N ASP A 81 -6.34 -17.07 -6.74
CA ASP A 81 -6.59 -15.65 -6.51
C ASP A 81 -5.29 -14.96 -6.08
N LYS A 82 -4.62 -14.35 -7.05
CA LYS A 82 -3.36 -13.63 -6.81
C LYS A 82 -3.56 -12.32 -6.04
N SER A 83 -4.78 -11.77 -6.05
CA SER A 83 -5.06 -10.57 -5.27
C SER A 83 -4.96 -10.84 -3.76
N ARG A 84 -5.26 -12.04 -3.32
CA ARG A 84 -5.05 -12.44 -1.92
C ARG A 84 -3.57 -12.46 -1.53
N LEU A 85 -2.69 -12.85 -2.46
CA LEU A 85 -1.25 -12.78 -2.22
C LEU A 85 -0.76 -11.34 -2.14
N ALA A 86 -1.36 -10.45 -2.92
CA ALA A 86 -1.01 -9.04 -2.92
C ALA A 86 -1.57 -8.31 -1.69
N ALA A 87 -2.71 -8.72 -1.18
CA ALA A 87 -3.36 -8.06 -0.05
C ALA A 87 -2.45 -7.99 1.17
N PHE A 88 -2.48 -6.85 1.86
CA PHE A 88 -1.73 -6.68 3.10
C PHE A 88 -2.26 -7.61 4.18
N GLU A 89 -1.36 -8.34 4.82
CA GLU A 89 -1.68 -9.09 6.03
C GLU A 89 -1.31 -8.28 7.27
N ARG A 90 -0.10 -7.73 7.29
CA ARG A 90 0.37 -6.87 8.38
C ARG A 90 1.37 -5.84 7.87
N PRO A 91 0.89 -4.75 7.27
CA PRO A 91 1.76 -3.63 6.92
C PRO A 91 2.25 -2.96 8.20
N THR A 92 3.53 -2.67 8.31
CA THR A 92 4.11 -2.14 9.54
C THR A 92 4.80 -0.81 9.39
N SER A 93 5.40 -0.54 8.25
CA SER A 93 6.11 0.71 8.04
C SER A 93 6.01 1.19 6.60
N ILE A 94 6.29 2.47 6.41
CA ILE A 94 6.18 3.14 5.13
C ILE A 94 7.33 4.15 4.97
N ALA A 95 7.83 4.28 3.76
CA ALA A 95 8.75 5.33 3.40
C ALA A 95 8.35 5.87 2.03
N ILE A 96 8.61 7.15 1.82
CA ILE A 96 8.40 7.78 0.52
C ILE A 96 9.75 8.36 0.10
N ASP A 97 10.21 7.99 -1.09
CA ASP A 97 11.51 8.44 -1.57
C ASP A 97 11.42 9.79 -2.29
N GLU A 98 12.55 10.28 -2.76
CA GLU A 98 12.64 11.57 -3.44
C GLU A 98 11.88 11.63 -4.77
N ASN A 99 11.52 10.48 -5.33
CA ASN A 99 10.72 10.37 -6.54
C ASN A 99 9.23 10.10 -6.25
N ASP A 100 8.82 10.27 -4.99
CA ASP A 100 7.46 9.99 -4.52
C ASP A 100 7.03 8.53 -4.71
N ARG A 101 7.98 7.60 -4.72
CA ARG A 101 7.64 6.18 -4.65
C ARG A 101 7.28 5.83 -3.21
N ILE A 102 6.19 5.14 -3.05
CA ILE A 102 5.63 4.76 -1.76
C ILE A 102 6.05 3.32 -1.50
N ILE A 103 6.86 3.10 -0.46
CA ILE A 103 7.44 1.80 -0.15
C ILE A 103 6.85 1.31 1.17
N ILE A 104 6.10 0.22 1.13
CA ILE A 104 5.39 -0.32 2.28
C ILE A 104 6.01 -1.66 2.66
N SER A 105 6.45 -1.75 3.92
CA SER A 105 6.99 -2.98 4.49
C SER A 105 5.87 -3.80 5.12
N GLU A 106 5.85 -5.08 4.82
CA GLU A 106 4.87 -6.01 5.35
C GLU A 106 5.56 -7.17 6.06
N SER A 107 5.40 -7.22 7.39
CA SER A 107 6.16 -8.14 8.23
C SER A 107 5.74 -9.61 8.07
N THR A 108 4.44 -9.89 8.03
CA THR A 108 3.95 -11.27 7.98
C THR A 108 4.38 -12.00 6.72
N ARG A 109 4.41 -11.30 5.58
CA ARG A 109 4.80 -11.89 4.31
C ARG A 109 6.27 -11.65 3.95
N GLY A 110 6.99 -10.89 4.78
CA GLY A 110 8.41 -10.61 4.57
C GLY A 110 8.71 -9.93 3.24
N ARG A 111 7.92 -8.93 2.87
CA ARG A 111 8.04 -8.28 1.57
C ARG A 111 7.86 -6.77 1.63
N LEU A 112 8.25 -6.12 0.53
CA LEU A 112 7.95 -4.72 0.28
C LEU A 112 7.00 -4.62 -0.90
N GLN A 113 6.02 -3.73 -0.80
CA GLN A 113 5.23 -3.31 -1.95
C GLN A 113 5.57 -1.86 -2.29
N VAL A 114 5.74 -1.58 -3.56
CA VAL A 114 6.11 -0.25 -4.05
C VAL A 114 4.99 0.27 -4.94
N TYR A 115 4.51 1.45 -4.63
CA TYR A 115 3.47 2.14 -5.39
C TYR A 115 4.04 3.43 -5.97
N VAL A 116 3.54 3.81 -7.13
CA VAL A 116 3.86 5.08 -7.77
C VAL A 116 2.59 5.90 -7.88
N LYS A 117 2.63 7.10 -7.33
CA LYS A 117 1.50 8.04 -7.45
C LYS A 117 1.53 8.68 -8.83
N GLU A 118 0.38 8.67 -9.51
CA GLU A 118 0.24 9.38 -10.77
C GLU A 118 0.08 10.87 -10.51
N LYS A 119 1.10 11.65 -10.85
CA LYS A 119 1.14 13.08 -10.53
C LYS A 119 0.15 13.93 -11.32
N GLU A 120 -0.30 13.44 -12.46
CA GLU A 120 -1.29 14.11 -13.28
C GLU A 120 -2.71 13.60 -13.04
N TYR A 121 -2.87 12.79 -12.03
CA TYR A 121 -4.16 12.26 -11.64
C TYR A 121 -5.01 13.38 -11.05
N MET A 122 -6.08 13.71 -11.72
CA MET A 122 -6.93 14.83 -11.33
C MET A 122 -8.28 14.41 -10.77
N ASP A 123 -8.80 13.27 -11.24
CA ASP A 123 -10.14 12.85 -10.89
C ASP A 123 -10.26 11.33 -11.02
N PRO A 124 -10.74 10.63 -9.96
CA PRO A 124 -10.88 9.18 -9.97
C PRO A 124 -11.66 8.61 -11.14
N GLN A 125 -12.59 9.36 -11.65
CA GLN A 125 -13.40 8.90 -12.77
C GLN A 125 -12.62 8.61 -14.05
N TYR A 126 -11.42 9.16 -14.18
CA TYR A 126 -10.59 8.91 -15.36
C TYR A 126 -10.03 7.51 -15.39
N ASN A 127 -10.15 6.78 -14.33
CA ASN A 127 -9.66 5.42 -14.20
C ASN A 127 -10.73 4.36 -14.41
N LEU A 128 -11.89 4.77 -14.81
CA LEU A 128 -13.02 3.86 -15.00
C LEU A 128 -12.89 3.05 -16.28
#